data_a86abc723506c370d548ade95ac9a92c
#
_entry.id   a86abc723506c370d548ade95ac9a92c
#
_cell.length_a   1.000
_cell.length_b   1.000
_cell.length_c   1.000
_cell.angle_alpha   90.00
_cell.angle_beta   90.00
_cell.angle_gamma   90.00
#
_symmetry.space_group_name_H-M   'P 1'
#
loop_
_entity.id
_entity.type
_entity.pdbx_description
1 polymer ?
#
loop_
_entity_poly.entity_id
_entity_poly.type
_entity_poly.pdbx_seq_one_letter_code
_entity_poly.pdbx_strand_id
1 'polypeptide(L)'
;MKVRSLLFSTLCMLAISVTFTSCSDDDDAPWNDEGTKVELPQRRMFILNEGKADNNNAGIAFYAPNRDANDSNNNFIANIYFKQNEKQLGDTGQDILEYEDNIYVIVSGSSLLLKLNAAAVEEARLSFSSSDGQPRYMAAKDGKIYVTLWSGKVARIDSRTMKIEAYVDVNANPEQIVENEGKLYVA
;
A
#
# COMPACT_ATOMS: atom_id res chain seq x y z
N MET A 1 50.97 -64.65 21.38
CA MET A 1 49.86 -64.87 20.48
C MET A 1 49.15 -63.47 20.20
N LYS A 2 49.19 -63.05 18.99
CA LYS A 2 48.76 -61.69 18.61
C LYS A 2 47.29 -61.70 18.16
N VAL A 3 46.42 -60.96 18.83
CA VAL A 3 45.02 -60.70 18.41
C VAL A 3 45.05 -59.48 17.52
N ARG A 4 44.65 -59.66 16.26
CA ARG A 4 44.52 -58.58 15.30
C ARG A 4 43.13 -57.99 15.47
N SER A 5 43.13 -56.71 15.83
CA SER A 5 41.94 -55.87 15.84
C SER A 5 41.51 -55.56 14.37
N LEU A 6 40.30 -55.93 13.99
CA LEU A 6 39.68 -55.55 12.75
C LEU A 6 38.99 -54.18 12.97
N LEU A 7 39.59 -53.15 12.40
CA LEU A 7 38.99 -51.85 12.28
C LEU A 7 37.87 -51.89 11.17
N PHE A 8 36.64 -51.92 11.59
CA PHE A 8 35.53 -51.64 10.70
C PHE A 8 35.47 -50.13 10.47
N SER A 9 35.90 -49.70 9.31
CA SER A 9 35.70 -48.36 8.81
C SER A 9 34.28 -48.26 8.31
N THR A 10 33.41 -47.74 9.15
CA THR A 10 32.05 -47.32 8.70
C THR A 10 32.21 -45.97 8.02
N LEU A 11 32.25 -46.02 6.70
CA LEU A 11 32.14 -44.85 5.84
C LEU A 11 30.70 -44.30 5.92
N CYS A 12 30.48 -43.34 6.80
CA CYS A 12 29.28 -42.55 6.79
C CYS A 12 29.29 -41.68 5.51
N MET A 13 28.58 -42.13 4.48
CA MET A 13 28.18 -41.25 3.39
C MET A 13 27.18 -40.26 3.95
N LEU A 14 27.65 -39.05 4.27
CA LEU A 14 26.79 -37.89 4.41
C LEU A 14 26.26 -37.55 3.02
N ALA A 15 25.05 -38.01 2.71
CA ALA A 15 24.29 -37.48 1.60
C ALA A 15 23.93 -36.03 1.94
N ILE A 16 24.72 -35.09 1.46
CA ILE A 16 24.34 -33.67 1.43
C ILE A 16 23.26 -33.58 0.38
N SER A 17 21.98 -33.68 0.80
CA SER A 17 20.87 -33.25 0.01
C SER A 17 20.95 -31.74 -0.12
N VAL A 18 21.59 -31.28 -1.20
CA VAL A 18 21.45 -29.91 -1.65
C VAL A 18 20.01 -29.78 -2.11
N THR A 19 19.15 -29.36 -1.23
CA THR A 19 17.85 -28.84 -1.63
C THR A 19 18.14 -27.58 -2.43
N PHE A 20 18.05 -27.67 -3.75
CA PHE A 20 17.88 -26.50 -4.58
C PHE A 20 16.53 -25.91 -4.17
N THR A 21 16.56 -24.97 -3.23
CA THR A 21 15.48 -24.01 -3.13
C THR A 21 15.50 -23.25 -4.44
N SER A 22 14.61 -23.64 -5.36
CA SER A 22 14.20 -22.78 -6.43
C SER A 22 13.85 -21.45 -5.76
N CYS A 23 14.64 -20.42 -6.02
CA CYS A 23 14.19 -19.07 -5.82
C CYS A 23 13.00 -18.88 -6.77
N SER A 24 11.80 -19.16 -6.32
CA SER A 24 10.64 -18.46 -6.82
C SER A 24 10.84 -17.03 -6.32
N ASP A 25 10.89 -16.06 -7.22
CA ASP A 25 10.85 -14.63 -6.91
C ASP A 25 9.45 -14.23 -6.40
N ASP A 26 8.89 -15.04 -5.53
CA ASP A 26 7.72 -14.71 -4.76
C ASP A 26 8.27 -14.28 -3.40
N ASP A 27 8.53 -12.98 -3.25
CA ASP A 27 8.66 -12.32 -1.96
C ASP A 27 7.31 -12.42 -1.26
N ASP A 28 6.98 -13.65 -0.81
CA ASP A 28 5.79 -13.96 -0.01
C ASP A 28 5.99 -13.52 1.46
N ALA A 29 6.41 -12.29 1.67
CA ALA A 29 6.17 -11.66 2.94
C ALA A 29 4.64 -11.56 3.10
N PRO A 30 4.06 -12.11 4.18
CA PRO A 30 2.62 -12.05 4.34
C PRO A 30 2.19 -10.58 4.40
N TRP A 31 1.28 -10.20 3.51
CA TRP A 31 0.66 -8.88 3.54
C TRP A 31 0.02 -8.62 4.91
N ASN A 32 0.07 -7.39 5.37
CA ASN A 32 -0.69 -6.97 6.54
C ASN A 32 -2.19 -6.95 6.19
N ASP A 33 -2.88 -8.02 6.53
CA ASP A 33 -4.33 -8.20 6.34
C ASP A 33 -5.09 -8.11 7.68
N GLU A 34 -4.51 -7.48 8.71
CA GLU A 34 -5.15 -7.35 10.01
C GLU A 34 -6.49 -6.62 9.91
N GLY A 35 -7.50 -7.14 10.60
CA GLY A 35 -8.86 -6.57 10.62
C GLY A 35 -9.68 -6.80 9.36
N THR A 36 -9.22 -7.66 8.44
CA THR A 36 -9.96 -7.96 7.21
C THR A 36 -11.30 -8.65 7.48
N LYS A 37 -12.33 -8.23 6.76
CA LYS A 37 -13.66 -8.86 6.72
C LYS A 37 -13.83 -9.70 5.45
N VAL A 38 -13.07 -9.38 4.42
CA VAL A 38 -13.05 -10.09 3.15
C VAL A 38 -11.60 -10.47 2.86
N GLU A 39 -11.31 -11.77 2.81
CA GLU A 39 -10.00 -12.28 2.44
C GLU A 39 -9.71 -11.98 0.96
N LEU A 40 -8.50 -11.53 0.69
CA LEU A 40 -8.04 -11.18 -0.65
C LEU A 40 -6.90 -12.09 -1.09
N PRO A 41 -6.84 -12.47 -2.38
CA PRO A 41 -5.70 -13.16 -2.97
C PRO A 41 -4.39 -12.37 -2.81
N GLN A 42 -3.25 -13.05 -2.97
CA GLN A 42 -1.92 -12.42 -2.86
C GLN A 42 -1.70 -11.33 -3.91
N ARG A 43 -2.02 -11.60 -5.17
CA ARG A 43 -1.91 -10.59 -6.23
C ARG A 43 -3.14 -9.71 -6.24
N ARG A 44 -2.91 -8.41 -6.06
CA ARG A 44 -3.96 -7.41 -5.84
C ARG A 44 -3.77 -6.23 -6.77
N MET A 45 -4.87 -5.76 -7.34
CA MET A 45 -4.97 -4.49 -8.01
C MET A 45 -6.07 -3.69 -7.37
N PHE A 46 -5.74 -2.48 -6.91
CA PHE A 46 -6.71 -1.53 -6.39
C PHE A 46 -6.94 -0.43 -7.42
N ILE A 47 -8.18 -0.10 -7.66
CA ILE A 47 -8.61 0.89 -8.63
C ILE A 47 -9.41 1.96 -7.89
N LEU A 48 -8.82 3.15 -7.76
CA LEU A 48 -9.53 4.27 -7.17
C LEU A 48 -10.53 4.83 -8.19
N ASN A 49 -11.79 4.92 -7.77
CA ASN A 49 -12.84 5.56 -8.53
C ASN A 49 -13.11 6.93 -7.91
N GLU A 50 -13.02 7.98 -8.72
CA GLU A 50 -13.23 9.35 -8.29
C GLU A 50 -14.63 9.53 -7.68
N GLY A 51 -15.63 8.88 -8.26
CA GLY A 51 -17.02 9.13 -7.94
C GLY A 51 -17.54 10.37 -8.67
N LYS A 52 -18.63 10.91 -8.17
CA LYS A 52 -19.23 12.17 -8.67
C LYS A 52 -19.14 13.19 -7.55
N ALA A 53 -18.63 14.38 -7.86
CA ALA A 53 -18.51 15.48 -6.91
C ALA A 53 -19.84 15.77 -6.19
N ASP A 54 -19.75 16.07 -4.90
CA ASP A 54 -20.87 16.33 -3.99
C ASP A 54 -21.81 15.13 -3.74
N ASN A 55 -21.39 13.89 -4.12
CA ASN A 55 -22.19 12.68 -3.91
C ASN A 55 -21.63 11.71 -2.88
N ASN A 56 -20.46 11.99 -2.32
CA ASN A 56 -19.80 11.15 -1.32
C ASN A 56 -19.72 9.66 -1.73
N ASN A 57 -19.44 9.41 -3.00
CA ASN A 57 -19.48 8.08 -3.61
C ASN A 57 -18.17 7.66 -4.30
N ALA A 58 -17.06 8.26 -3.94
CA ALA A 58 -15.75 7.72 -4.27
C ALA A 58 -15.59 6.31 -3.68
N GLY A 59 -14.83 5.47 -4.31
CA GLY A 59 -14.64 4.09 -3.88
C GLY A 59 -13.37 3.47 -4.41
N ILE A 60 -12.97 2.36 -3.80
CA ILE A 60 -11.84 1.56 -4.25
C ILE A 60 -12.38 0.23 -4.73
N ALA A 61 -12.21 -0.09 -6.02
CA ALA A 61 -12.46 -1.42 -6.54
C ALA A 61 -11.21 -2.29 -6.37
N PHE A 62 -11.44 -3.59 -6.21
CA PHE A 62 -10.41 -4.60 -6.13
C PHE A 62 -10.53 -5.54 -7.33
N TYR A 63 -9.37 -5.93 -7.89
CA TYR A 63 -9.27 -6.94 -8.92
C TYR A 63 -8.10 -7.88 -8.64
N ALA A 64 -8.31 -9.18 -8.81
CA ALA A 64 -7.26 -10.19 -8.84
C ALA A 64 -7.31 -10.97 -10.16
N PRO A 65 -6.16 -11.32 -10.77
CA PRO A 65 -6.14 -12.23 -11.92
C PRO A 65 -6.82 -13.57 -11.57
N ASN A 66 -7.57 -14.14 -12.50
CA ASN A 66 -8.33 -15.38 -12.27
C ASN A 66 -7.47 -16.55 -11.76
N ARG A 67 -6.20 -16.62 -12.15
CA ARG A 67 -5.26 -17.64 -11.70
C ARG A 67 -4.91 -17.55 -10.20
N ASP A 68 -5.09 -16.39 -9.60
CA ASP A 68 -4.75 -16.10 -8.20
C ASP A 68 -5.99 -16.01 -7.33
N ALA A 69 -7.19 -16.01 -7.94
CA ALA A 69 -8.45 -16.02 -7.20
C ALA A 69 -8.75 -17.43 -6.68
N ASN A 70 -8.90 -17.57 -5.37
CA ASN A 70 -9.28 -18.84 -4.74
C ASN A 70 -10.72 -19.24 -5.06
N ASP A 71 -11.55 -18.28 -5.44
CA ASP A 71 -12.93 -18.45 -5.87
C ASP A 71 -13.20 -17.52 -7.06
N SER A 72 -13.79 -18.05 -8.11
CA SER A 72 -14.15 -17.30 -9.32
C SER A 72 -15.09 -16.11 -9.03
N ASN A 73 -15.73 -16.07 -7.88
CA ASN A 73 -16.63 -15.00 -7.47
C ASN A 73 -15.93 -13.82 -6.78
N ASN A 74 -14.66 -13.96 -6.37
CA ASN A 74 -13.91 -12.94 -5.62
C ASN A 74 -12.79 -12.30 -6.42
N ASN A 75 -12.74 -12.47 -7.73
CA ASN A 75 -11.72 -11.84 -8.58
C ASN A 75 -11.98 -10.33 -8.80
N PHE A 76 -13.20 -9.86 -8.57
CA PHE A 76 -13.57 -8.44 -8.66
C PHE A 76 -14.55 -8.05 -7.55
N ILE A 77 -14.22 -6.97 -6.84
CA ILE A 77 -15.08 -6.35 -5.82
C ILE A 77 -15.19 -4.88 -6.15
N ALA A 78 -16.40 -4.42 -6.50
CA ALA A 78 -16.63 -3.04 -6.97
C ALA A 78 -16.30 -1.96 -5.92
N ASN A 79 -16.42 -2.27 -4.63
CA ASN A 79 -16.06 -1.36 -3.55
C ASN A 79 -15.50 -2.14 -2.36
N ILE A 80 -14.20 -2.47 -2.44
CA ILE A 80 -13.51 -3.21 -1.38
C ILE A 80 -13.38 -2.37 -0.11
N TYR A 81 -13.15 -1.05 -0.26
CA TYR A 81 -13.05 -0.18 0.92
C TYR A 81 -14.32 -0.26 1.78
N PHE A 82 -15.51 -0.17 1.17
CA PHE A 82 -16.77 -0.30 1.89
C PHE A 82 -16.95 -1.70 2.52
N LYS A 83 -16.54 -2.75 1.80
CA LYS A 83 -16.62 -4.13 2.30
C LYS A 83 -15.77 -4.35 3.56
N GLN A 84 -14.58 -3.76 3.59
CA GLN A 84 -13.66 -3.90 4.73
C GLN A 84 -14.03 -2.98 5.91
N ASN A 85 -14.49 -1.76 5.63
CA ASN A 85 -14.59 -0.70 6.65
C ASN A 85 -16.03 -0.33 7.04
N GLU A 86 -17.06 -0.82 6.31
CA GLU A 86 -18.49 -0.53 6.53
C GLU A 86 -18.83 0.98 6.53
N LYS A 87 -18.03 1.78 5.82
CA LYS A 87 -18.22 3.22 5.67
C LYS A 87 -17.83 3.68 4.27
N GLN A 88 -18.34 4.82 3.84
CA GLN A 88 -17.98 5.43 2.57
C GLN A 88 -16.54 5.94 2.60
N LEU A 89 -15.85 5.89 1.45
CA LEU A 89 -14.50 6.42 1.30
C LEU A 89 -14.49 7.95 1.47
N GLY A 90 -15.45 8.61 0.83
CA GLY A 90 -15.61 10.05 0.85
C GLY A 90 -16.03 10.60 -0.52
N ASP A 91 -15.81 11.88 -0.70
CA ASP A 91 -16.12 12.60 -1.93
C ASP A 91 -14.85 12.89 -2.74
N THR A 92 -14.87 12.58 -4.02
CA THR A 92 -13.80 12.83 -4.98
C THR A 92 -12.49 12.12 -4.63
N GLY A 93 -12.41 10.83 -4.97
CA GLY A 93 -11.15 10.06 -4.90
C GLY A 93 -10.16 10.59 -5.92
N GLN A 94 -8.99 11.07 -5.50
CA GLN A 94 -8.09 11.85 -6.34
C GLN A 94 -6.80 11.10 -6.70
N ASP A 95 -6.16 10.46 -5.73
CA ASP A 95 -4.89 9.78 -5.93
C ASP A 95 -4.75 8.56 -5.03
N ILE A 96 -4.03 7.54 -5.49
CA ILE A 96 -3.75 6.31 -4.76
C ILE A 96 -2.29 5.91 -4.96
N LEU A 97 -1.60 5.62 -3.88
CA LEU A 97 -0.17 5.27 -3.87
C LEU A 97 0.08 4.11 -2.92
N GLU A 98 0.84 3.11 -3.36
CA GLU A 98 1.41 2.09 -2.48
C GLU A 98 2.78 2.55 -1.99
N TYR A 99 3.02 2.44 -0.67
CA TYR A 99 4.30 2.76 -0.06
C TYR A 99 4.46 2.03 1.27
N GLU A 100 5.59 1.32 1.45
CA GLU A 100 5.92 0.55 2.67
C GLU A 100 4.77 -0.39 3.09
N ASP A 101 4.29 -1.23 2.15
CA ASP A 101 3.20 -2.20 2.33
C ASP A 101 1.85 -1.59 2.74
N ASN A 102 1.70 -0.28 2.62
CA ASN A 102 0.46 0.43 2.89
C ASN A 102 -0.07 1.13 1.63
N ILE A 103 -1.37 1.31 1.58
CA ILE A 103 -2.04 2.04 0.53
C ILE A 103 -2.44 3.41 1.08
N TYR A 104 -1.99 4.48 0.42
CA TYR A 104 -2.38 5.84 0.75
C TYR A 104 -3.38 6.34 -0.29
N VAL A 105 -4.43 7.01 0.16
CA VAL A 105 -5.52 7.49 -0.71
C VAL A 105 -5.86 8.93 -0.40
N ILE A 106 -5.79 9.78 -1.40
CA ILE A 106 -6.29 11.15 -1.33
C ILE A 106 -7.77 11.17 -1.73
N VAL A 107 -8.58 11.73 -0.86
CA VAL A 107 -10.01 12.00 -1.10
C VAL A 107 -10.21 13.51 -1.07
N SER A 108 -10.03 14.14 -2.23
CA SER A 108 -9.88 15.58 -2.39
C SER A 108 -11.10 16.37 -1.91
N GLY A 109 -12.31 16.00 -2.34
CA GLY A 109 -13.53 16.67 -1.93
C GLY A 109 -13.84 16.58 -0.43
N SER A 110 -13.39 15.50 0.22
CA SER A 110 -13.47 15.33 1.67
C SER A 110 -12.27 15.88 2.44
N SER A 111 -11.27 16.44 1.76
CA SER A 111 -10.02 16.97 2.36
C SER A 111 -9.29 15.94 3.24
N LEU A 112 -9.18 14.69 2.77
CA LEU A 112 -8.61 13.58 3.52
C LEU A 112 -7.40 12.96 2.83
N LEU A 113 -6.45 12.48 3.64
CA LEU A 113 -5.48 11.45 3.30
C LEU A 113 -5.76 10.24 4.19
N LEU A 114 -5.97 9.08 3.60
CA LEU A 114 -6.19 7.82 4.29
C LEU A 114 -4.94 6.95 4.19
N LYS A 115 -4.67 6.19 5.24
CA LYS A 115 -3.72 5.09 5.25
C LYS A 115 -4.49 3.80 5.43
N LEU A 116 -4.33 2.86 4.51
CA LEU A 116 -4.95 1.55 4.52
C LEU A 116 -3.85 0.48 4.54
N ASN A 117 -4.13 -0.67 5.11
CA ASN A 117 -3.25 -1.83 4.96
C ASN A 117 -3.42 -2.49 3.57
N ALA A 118 -2.70 -3.57 3.33
CA ALA A 118 -2.71 -4.30 2.06
C ALA A 118 -4.06 -4.96 1.71
N ALA A 119 -5.02 -5.01 2.63
CA ALA A 119 -6.38 -5.49 2.39
C ALA A 119 -7.41 -4.35 2.24
N ALA A 120 -6.98 -3.11 2.13
CA ALA A 120 -7.83 -1.91 2.11
C ALA A 120 -8.61 -1.67 3.43
N VAL A 121 -8.12 -2.18 4.55
CA VAL A 121 -8.62 -1.83 5.90
C VAL A 121 -7.98 -0.52 6.33
N GLU A 122 -8.79 0.42 6.78
CA GLU A 122 -8.30 1.73 7.22
C GLU A 122 -7.59 1.65 8.58
N GLU A 123 -6.32 2.04 8.58
CA GLU A 123 -5.49 2.12 9.78
C GLU A 123 -5.48 3.53 10.38
N ALA A 124 -5.44 4.55 9.54
CA ALA A 124 -5.39 5.94 9.97
C ALA A 124 -5.95 6.89 8.91
N ARG A 125 -6.28 8.10 9.35
CA ARG A 125 -6.65 9.21 8.47
C ARG A 125 -6.10 10.53 8.98
N LEU A 126 -5.81 11.42 8.05
CA LEU A 126 -5.45 12.81 8.27
C LEU A 126 -6.47 13.70 7.56
N SER A 127 -7.04 14.67 8.27
CA SER A 127 -7.89 15.70 7.69
C SER A 127 -7.10 16.98 7.50
N PHE A 128 -7.14 17.54 6.30
CA PHE A 128 -6.60 18.86 6.02
C PHE A 128 -7.61 19.95 6.39
N SER A 129 -7.10 21.04 6.95
CA SER A 129 -7.94 22.19 7.29
C SER A 129 -8.34 22.98 6.03
N SER A 130 -9.35 23.83 6.13
CA SER A 130 -9.74 24.71 5.03
C SER A 130 -8.62 25.67 4.58
N SER A 131 -7.70 26.04 5.48
CA SER A 131 -6.53 26.85 5.15
C SER A 131 -5.43 26.10 4.41
N ASP A 132 -5.45 24.77 4.46
CA ASP A 132 -4.51 23.92 3.72
C ASP A 132 -4.95 23.76 2.25
N GLY A 133 -6.22 23.96 1.97
CA GLY A 133 -6.82 23.70 0.67
C GLY A 133 -7.04 22.21 0.41
N GLN A 134 -7.54 21.88 -0.76
CA GLN A 134 -7.81 20.49 -1.14
C GLN A 134 -6.50 19.75 -1.48
N PRO A 135 -6.30 18.53 -0.95
CA PRO A 135 -5.17 17.69 -1.33
C PRO A 135 -5.37 17.15 -2.75
N ARG A 136 -4.26 17.07 -3.52
CA ARG A 136 -4.34 16.69 -4.93
C ARG A 136 -3.58 15.40 -5.24
N TYR A 137 -2.26 15.45 -5.23
CA TYR A 137 -1.42 14.31 -5.58
C TYR A 137 -0.35 14.08 -4.52
N MET A 138 0.23 12.88 -4.50
CA MET A 138 1.24 12.54 -3.51
C MET A 138 2.44 11.81 -4.12
N ALA A 139 3.56 11.96 -3.44
CA ALA A 139 4.76 11.15 -3.63
C ALA A 139 5.26 10.67 -2.27
N ALA A 140 6.05 9.61 -2.25
CA ALA A 140 6.57 9.06 -1.00
C ALA A 140 8.08 8.79 -1.09
N LYS A 141 8.79 9.05 0.02
CA LYS A 141 10.23 8.79 0.16
C LYS A 141 10.66 8.82 1.62
N ASP A 142 11.54 7.90 2.01
CA ASP A 142 12.23 7.87 3.31
C ASP A 142 11.29 8.04 4.51
N GLY A 143 10.18 7.26 4.52
CA GLY A 143 9.19 7.29 5.59
C GLY A 143 8.30 8.56 5.59
N LYS A 144 8.24 9.28 4.47
CA LYS A 144 7.43 10.50 4.34
C LYS A 144 6.50 10.42 3.14
N ILE A 145 5.31 10.99 3.32
CA ILE A 145 4.35 11.26 2.26
C ILE A 145 4.34 12.78 2.00
N TYR A 146 4.45 13.16 0.75
CA TYR A 146 4.40 14.56 0.30
C TYR A 146 3.12 14.77 -0.47
N VAL A 147 2.29 15.71 -0.04
CA VAL A 147 0.96 15.96 -0.63
C VAL A 147 0.88 17.39 -1.15
N THR A 148 0.53 17.56 -2.42
CA THR A 148 0.22 18.88 -2.99
C THR A 148 -1.15 19.36 -2.52
N LEU A 149 -1.23 20.65 -2.17
CA LEU A 149 -2.43 21.30 -1.64
C LEU A 149 -2.77 22.53 -2.47
N TRP A 150 -4.00 22.67 -2.88
CA TRP A 150 -4.42 23.80 -3.73
C TRP A 150 -4.22 25.19 -3.13
N SER A 151 -3.95 25.28 -1.83
CA SER A 151 -3.51 26.53 -1.19
C SER A 151 -2.13 27.03 -1.64
N GLY A 152 -1.41 26.28 -2.48
CA GLY A 152 -0.05 26.62 -2.88
C GLY A 152 1.03 26.05 -1.99
N LYS A 153 0.79 24.88 -1.41
CA LYS A 153 1.72 24.21 -0.49
C LYS A 153 1.96 22.77 -0.87
N VAL A 154 3.08 22.24 -0.38
CA VAL A 154 3.32 20.79 -0.26
C VAL A 154 3.42 20.46 1.23
N ALA A 155 2.56 19.59 1.72
CA ALA A 155 2.65 19.06 3.09
C ALA A 155 3.62 17.88 3.13
N ARG A 156 4.56 17.87 4.10
CA ARG A 156 5.35 16.70 4.46
C ARG A 156 4.73 16.02 5.66
N ILE A 157 4.41 14.74 5.51
CA ILE A 157 3.66 13.94 6.48
C ILE A 157 4.51 12.72 6.83
N ASP A 158 4.61 12.40 8.10
CA ASP A 158 5.24 11.16 8.57
C ASP A 158 4.31 9.97 8.25
N SER A 159 4.79 8.99 7.47
CA SER A 159 4.00 7.85 6.97
C SER A 159 3.46 6.96 8.09
N ARG A 160 4.19 6.85 9.20
CA ARG A 160 3.84 5.98 10.32
C ARG A 160 2.81 6.63 11.26
N THR A 161 3.00 7.92 11.58
CA THR A 161 2.15 8.61 12.56
C THR A 161 1.01 9.39 11.91
N MET A 162 1.03 9.56 10.59
CA MET A 162 0.07 10.35 9.82
C MET A 162 -0.04 11.81 10.32
N LYS A 163 1.10 12.38 10.76
CA LYS A 163 1.16 13.78 11.23
C LYS A 163 1.90 14.65 10.25
N ILE A 164 1.36 15.82 9.99
CA ILE A 164 2.05 16.86 9.22
C ILE A 164 3.23 17.37 10.03
N GLU A 165 4.42 17.32 9.44
CA GLU A 165 5.67 17.79 10.06
C GLU A 165 6.07 19.19 9.57
N ALA A 166 5.78 19.50 8.31
CA ALA A 166 6.15 20.75 7.69
C ALA A 166 5.30 21.03 6.45
N TYR A 167 5.31 22.31 6.05
CA TYR A 167 4.82 22.76 4.76
C TYR A 167 5.95 23.46 3.99
N VAL A 168 5.90 23.34 2.68
CA VAL A 168 6.74 24.09 1.75
C VAL A 168 5.82 24.90 0.86
N ASP A 169 5.99 26.21 0.83
CA ASP A 169 5.25 27.08 -0.07
C ASP A 169 5.74 26.89 -1.51
N VAL A 170 4.78 26.70 -2.41
CA VAL A 170 4.95 26.63 -3.86
C VAL A 170 3.96 27.59 -4.51
N ASN A 171 3.89 27.63 -5.82
CA ASN A 171 2.87 28.48 -6.47
C ASN A 171 1.46 27.92 -6.24
N ALA A 172 0.46 28.76 -6.41
CA ALA A 172 -0.95 28.37 -6.25
C ALA A 172 -1.36 27.23 -7.20
N ASN A 173 -2.28 26.40 -6.71
CA ASN A 173 -2.87 25.27 -7.42
C ASN A 173 -1.85 24.24 -7.93
N PRO A 174 -0.89 23.76 -7.08
CA PRO A 174 -0.03 22.66 -7.49
C PRO A 174 -0.89 21.39 -7.70
N GLU A 175 -0.57 20.66 -8.74
CA GLU A 175 -1.24 19.40 -9.08
C GLU A 175 -0.27 18.22 -8.88
N GLN A 176 0.40 17.80 -9.92
CA GLN A 176 1.26 16.62 -9.91
C GLN A 176 2.51 16.81 -9.05
N ILE A 177 2.92 15.77 -8.37
CA ILE A 177 4.18 15.69 -7.64
C ILE A 177 4.83 14.33 -7.92
N VAL A 178 6.13 14.34 -8.13
CA VAL A 178 6.92 13.11 -8.32
C VAL A 178 8.24 13.22 -7.57
N GLU A 179 8.65 12.12 -6.99
CA GLU A 179 10.00 11.98 -6.38
C GLU A 179 10.93 11.30 -7.38
N ASN A 180 12.11 11.85 -7.55
CA ASN A 180 13.19 11.23 -8.29
C ASN A 180 14.54 11.59 -7.70
N GLU A 181 15.34 10.58 -7.34
CA GLU A 181 16.71 10.75 -6.81
C GLU A 181 16.80 11.71 -5.61
N GLY A 182 15.85 11.65 -4.68
CA GLY A 182 15.81 12.48 -3.47
C GLY A 182 15.32 13.91 -3.72
N LYS A 183 14.75 14.19 -4.88
CA LYS A 183 14.17 15.49 -5.24
C LYS A 183 12.70 15.36 -5.54
N LEU A 184 11.93 16.37 -5.12
CA LEU A 184 10.52 16.49 -5.47
C LEU A 184 10.36 17.47 -6.62
N TYR A 185 9.58 17.07 -7.61
CA TYR A 185 9.18 17.91 -8.73
C TYR A 185 7.67 18.13 -8.64
N VAL A 186 7.26 19.36 -8.69
CA VAL A 186 5.86 19.79 -8.53
C VAL A 186 5.45 20.62 -9.75
N ALA A 187 4.26 20.31 -10.31
CA ALA A 187 3.69 21.01 -11.46
C ALA A 187 2.38 21.71 -11.11
#